data_978ff3bfe0602b4a70311705cc866a86
#
_entry.id   978ff3bfe0602b4a70311705cc866a86
#
_cell.length_a   1.000
_cell.length_b   1.000
_cell.length_c   1.000
_cell.angle_alpha   90.00
_cell.angle_beta   90.00
_cell.angle_gamma   90.00
#
_symmetry.space_group_name_H-M   'P 1'
#
loop_
_entity.id
_entity.type
_entity.pdbx_description
1 polymer ?
#
loop_
_entity_poly.entity_id
_entity_poly.type
_entity_poly.pdbx_seq_one_letter_code
_entity_poly.pdbx_strand_id
1 'polypeptide(L)'
;MKNLENGEIFEENYDKLILSPGAKPTQPRLPGIGIDKLFTLRTVEDTFRIKEYINKNHPKSAVLAGGGFIGLELAENLRELGMDVTIVQRPKQLMNPFDPDMASMIHNEMRKHGIKLVLGYTVEGFKEKDNGVEVLLKDNPSLQADMVVLAIGVTPDTALAKKAGLELGIKGSIVVNERME
;
A
#
# COMPACT_ATOMS: atom_id res chain seq x y z
N MET A 1 2.48 26.56 14.26
CA MET A 1 2.67 26.10 12.85
C MET A 1 4.12 26.30 12.46
N LYS A 2 4.58 25.70 11.35
CA LYS A 2 5.93 25.92 10.82
C LYS A 2 5.80 26.29 9.34
N ASN A 3 6.37 27.42 8.95
CA ASN A 3 6.54 27.79 7.56
C ASN A 3 7.64 26.89 6.94
N LEU A 4 7.32 26.18 5.88
CA LEU A 4 8.24 25.22 5.23
C LEU A 4 9.29 25.89 4.34
N GLU A 5 9.05 27.14 3.91
CA GLU A 5 9.97 27.88 3.05
C GLU A 5 11.14 28.47 3.85
N ASN A 6 10.86 29.04 5.01
CA ASN A 6 11.87 29.74 5.82
C ASN A 6 12.15 29.06 7.18
N GLY A 7 11.38 28.04 7.54
CA GLY A 7 11.54 27.27 8.78
C GLY A 7 10.99 27.98 10.04
N GLU A 8 10.38 29.16 9.90
CA GLU A 8 9.83 29.96 11.01
C GLU A 8 8.70 29.21 11.71
N ILE A 9 8.72 29.23 13.05
CA ILE A 9 7.65 28.67 13.89
C ILE A 9 6.81 29.83 14.41
N PHE A 10 5.50 29.75 14.20
CA PHE A 10 4.55 30.78 14.62
C PHE A 10 3.27 30.16 15.17
N GLU A 11 2.53 30.95 15.94
CA GLU A 11 1.20 30.60 16.46
C GLU A 11 0.13 31.37 15.69
N GLU A 12 -0.99 30.72 15.44
CA GLU A 12 -2.15 31.29 14.77
C GLU A 12 -3.39 31.00 15.60
N ASN A 13 -4.19 32.02 15.85
CA ASN A 13 -5.49 31.90 16.51
C ASN A 13 -6.55 31.45 15.51
N TYR A 14 -7.49 30.64 15.98
CA TYR A 14 -8.63 30.19 15.16
C TYR A 14 -9.88 30.03 16.00
N ASP A 15 -11.05 30.26 15.43
CA ASP A 15 -12.34 30.01 16.06
C ASP A 15 -12.77 28.55 15.87
N LYS A 16 -12.49 27.98 14.69
CA LYS A 16 -12.76 26.58 14.36
C LYS A 16 -11.62 25.98 13.57
N LEU A 17 -11.27 24.73 13.89
CA LEU A 17 -10.22 23.97 13.20
C LEU A 17 -10.80 22.74 12.52
N ILE A 18 -10.54 22.59 11.23
CA ILE A 18 -10.80 21.34 10.50
C ILE A 18 -9.50 20.53 10.46
N LEU A 19 -9.54 19.33 11.06
CA LEU A 19 -8.40 18.43 11.10
C LEU A 19 -8.57 17.31 10.07
N SER A 20 -7.83 17.37 8.97
CA SER A 20 -7.89 16.42 7.85
C SER A 20 -6.51 15.82 7.55
N PRO A 21 -5.92 15.04 8.48
CA PRO A 21 -4.53 14.59 8.35
C PRO A 21 -4.34 13.46 7.33
N GLY A 22 -5.44 12.86 6.83
CA GLY A 22 -5.39 11.75 5.88
C GLY A 22 -4.90 10.44 6.51
N ALA A 23 -4.25 9.63 5.69
CA ALA A 23 -3.76 8.31 6.05
C ALA A 23 -2.41 8.05 5.39
N LYS A 24 -1.66 7.08 5.90
CA LYS A 24 -0.40 6.58 5.34
C LYS A 24 -0.49 5.09 5.01
N PRO A 25 0.32 4.60 4.06
CA PRO A 25 0.37 3.18 3.76
C PRO A 25 0.66 2.36 5.01
N THR A 26 -0.09 1.29 5.19
CA THR A 26 0.19 0.34 6.28
C THR A 26 1.49 -0.39 5.98
N GLN A 27 2.45 -0.27 6.89
CA GLN A 27 3.70 -1.03 6.85
C GLN A 27 3.71 -2.02 8.02
N PRO A 28 3.55 -3.32 7.76
CA PRO A 28 3.58 -4.33 8.81
C PRO A 28 5.01 -4.48 9.33
N ARG A 29 5.14 -4.96 10.57
CA ARG A 29 6.45 -5.27 11.14
C ARG A 29 6.92 -6.63 10.61
N LEU A 30 7.40 -6.67 9.38
CA LEU A 30 7.91 -7.87 8.74
C LEU A 30 9.41 -7.75 8.47
N PRO A 31 10.16 -8.86 8.50
CA PRO A 31 11.56 -8.87 8.06
C PRO A 31 11.68 -8.35 6.62
N GLY A 32 12.67 -7.52 6.37
CA GLY A 32 12.97 -7.00 5.04
C GLY A 32 12.05 -5.87 4.53
N ILE A 33 11.23 -5.26 5.39
CA ILE A 33 10.31 -4.17 5.00
C ILE A 33 11.03 -2.91 4.48
N GLY A 34 12.33 -2.75 4.74
CA GLY A 34 13.14 -1.60 4.34
C GLY A 34 14.02 -1.83 3.10
N ILE A 35 13.76 -2.87 2.30
CA ILE A 35 14.50 -3.15 1.07
C ILE A 35 14.21 -2.07 0.03
N ASP A 36 15.22 -1.56 -0.68
CA ASP A 36 15.10 -0.50 -1.69
C ASP A 36 14.17 -0.83 -2.86
N LYS A 37 13.99 -2.12 -3.15
CA LYS A 37 13.10 -2.65 -4.20
C LYS A 37 11.66 -2.87 -3.74
N LEU A 38 11.33 -2.45 -2.50
CA LEU A 38 10.00 -2.55 -1.92
C LEU A 38 9.39 -1.17 -1.76
N PHE A 39 8.23 -0.97 -2.37
CA PHE A 39 7.53 0.30 -2.49
C PHE A 39 6.19 0.28 -1.77
N THR A 40 5.72 1.47 -1.45
CA THR A 40 4.32 1.77 -1.12
C THR A 40 3.81 2.81 -2.09
N LEU A 41 2.49 2.93 -2.24
CA LEU A 41 1.89 3.93 -3.11
C LEU A 41 0.79 4.68 -2.36
N ARG A 42 0.97 6.00 -2.21
CA ARG A 42 -0.01 6.89 -1.58
C ARG A 42 0.05 8.31 -2.14
N THR A 43 1.24 8.81 -2.44
CA THR A 43 1.46 10.20 -2.86
C THR A 43 1.99 10.25 -4.30
N VAL A 44 2.03 11.46 -4.84
CA VAL A 44 2.64 11.71 -6.17
C VAL A 44 4.13 11.37 -6.15
N GLU A 45 4.81 11.66 -5.06
CA GLU A 45 6.22 11.34 -4.85
C GLU A 45 6.47 9.84 -4.87
N ASP A 46 5.58 9.04 -4.26
CA ASP A 46 5.66 7.57 -4.35
C ASP A 46 5.55 7.09 -5.81
N THR A 47 4.64 7.70 -6.57
CA THR A 47 4.50 7.40 -8.02
C THR A 47 5.78 7.72 -8.77
N PHE A 48 6.40 8.87 -8.53
CA PHE A 48 7.65 9.24 -9.17
C PHE A 48 8.79 8.29 -8.79
N ARG A 49 8.90 7.87 -7.52
CA ARG A 49 9.90 6.89 -7.08
C ARG A 49 9.73 5.54 -7.78
N ILE A 50 8.50 5.04 -7.91
CA ILE A 50 8.22 3.81 -8.65
C ILE A 50 8.58 3.96 -10.12
N LYS A 51 8.18 5.06 -10.77
CA LYS A 51 8.51 5.34 -12.18
C LYS A 51 10.01 5.46 -12.42
N GLU A 52 10.73 6.16 -11.55
CA GLU A 52 12.19 6.29 -11.63
C GLU A 52 12.86 4.93 -11.50
N TYR A 53 12.43 4.10 -10.55
CA TYR A 53 12.94 2.74 -10.39
C TYR A 53 12.72 1.89 -11.65
N ILE A 54 11.50 1.94 -12.22
CA ILE A 54 11.15 1.22 -13.45
C ILE A 54 12.02 1.67 -14.62
N ASN A 55 12.16 2.98 -14.82
CA ASN A 55 12.94 3.55 -15.91
C ASN A 55 14.44 3.24 -15.82
N LYS A 56 14.97 3.21 -14.60
CA LYS A 56 16.40 2.96 -14.35
C LYS A 56 16.76 1.48 -14.41
N ASN A 57 15.92 0.62 -13.85
CA ASN A 57 16.27 -0.79 -13.60
C ASN A 57 15.59 -1.75 -14.57
N HIS A 58 14.59 -1.30 -15.34
CA HIS A 58 13.82 -2.10 -16.30
C HIS A 58 13.33 -3.45 -15.74
N PRO A 59 12.65 -3.45 -14.56
CA PRO A 59 12.16 -4.68 -13.94
C PRO A 59 11.22 -5.42 -14.90
N LYS A 60 11.31 -6.75 -14.88
CA LYS A 60 10.47 -7.63 -15.72
C LYS A 60 9.33 -8.24 -14.94
N SER A 61 9.42 -8.23 -13.61
CA SER A 61 8.42 -8.84 -12.75
C SER A 61 8.14 -7.99 -11.50
N ALA A 62 6.89 -8.04 -11.05
CA ALA A 62 6.44 -7.37 -9.83
C ALA A 62 5.53 -8.28 -9.00
N VAL A 63 5.70 -8.26 -7.69
CA VAL A 63 4.74 -8.81 -6.73
C VAL A 63 4.02 -7.67 -6.03
N LEU A 64 2.69 -7.70 -6.06
CA LEU A 64 1.83 -6.79 -5.31
C LEU A 64 1.27 -7.51 -4.09
N ALA A 65 1.64 -7.07 -2.90
CA ALA A 65 1.08 -7.58 -1.66
C ALA A 65 -0.17 -6.78 -1.30
N GLY A 66 -1.34 -7.37 -1.57
CA GLY A 66 -2.65 -6.76 -1.38
C GLY A 66 -3.47 -6.62 -2.66
N GLY A 67 -4.68 -7.14 -2.63
CA GLY A 67 -5.63 -7.19 -3.76
C GLY A 67 -6.86 -6.29 -3.55
N GLY A 68 -6.64 -5.10 -2.98
CA GLY A 68 -7.62 -4.01 -2.94
C GLY A 68 -7.50 -3.09 -4.14
N PHE A 69 -8.22 -1.96 -4.15
CA PHE A 69 -8.26 -0.99 -5.27
C PHE A 69 -6.86 -0.59 -5.75
N ILE A 70 -6.01 -0.10 -4.86
CA ILE A 70 -4.64 0.33 -5.22
C ILE A 70 -3.83 -0.81 -5.85
N GLY A 71 -3.95 -2.03 -5.28
CA GLY A 71 -3.25 -3.19 -5.80
C GLY A 71 -3.70 -3.59 -7.20
N LEU A 72 -5.00 -3.52 -7.49
CA LEU A 72 -5.56 -3.85 -8.79
C LEU A 72 -5.17 -2.82 -9.85
N GLU A 73 -5.39 -1.53 -9.59
CA GLU A 73 -5.03 -0.46 -10.52
C GLU A 73 -3.54 -0.45 -10.83
N LEU A 74 -2.70 -0.70 -9.82
CA LEU A 74 -1.26 -0.79 -10.05
C LEU A 74 -0.89 -2.04 -10.85
N ALA A 75 -1.57 -3.17 -10.62
CA ALA A 75 -1.34 -4.40 -11.38
C ALA A 75 -1.62 -4.21 -12.88
N GLU A 76 -2.70 -3.54 -13.21
CA GLU A 76 -3.04 -3.19 -14.60
C GLU A 76 -1.95 -2.33 -15.23
N ASN A 77 -1.58 -1.23 -14.57
CA ASN A 77 -0.55 -0.31 -15.06
C ASN A 77 0.82 -1.01 -15.26
N LEU A 78 1.25 -1.84 -14.32
CA LEU A 78 2.51 -2.57 -14.45
C LEU A 78 2.43 -3.63 -15.55
N ARG A 79 1.28 -4.26 -15.73
CA ARG A 79 1.05 -5.23 -16.81
C ARG A 79 1.08 -4.56 -18.18
N GLU A 80 0.50 -3.37 -18.33
CA GLU A 80 0.57 -2.55 -19.56
C GLU A 80 2.00 -2.16 -19.91
N LEU A 81 2.86 -1.95 -18.90
CA LEU A 81 4.30 -1.73 -19.08
C LEU A 81 5.07 -3.02 -19.47
N GLY A 82 4.38 -4.15 -19.62
CA GLY A 82 4.94 -5.43 -20.07
C GLY A 82 5.54 -6.30 -18.95
N MET A 83 5.31 -5.98 -17.69
CA MET A 83 5.81 -6.78 -16.57
C MET A 83 4.96 -8.04 -16.32
N ASP A 84 5.60 -9.08 -15.82
CA ASP A 84 4.92 -10.21 -15.21
C ASP A 84 4.47 -9.85 -13.80
N VAL A 85 3.14 -9.76 -13.60
CA VAL A 85 2.55 -9.29 -12.34
C VAL A 85 1.92 -10.43 -11.57
N THR A 86 2.22 -10.51 -10.28
CA THR A 86 1.59 -11.44 -9.34
C THR A 86 0.99 -10.66 -8.17
N ILE A 87 -0.30 -10.87 -7.90
CA ILE A 87 -0.97 -10.34 -6.70
C ILE A 87 -1.01 -11.42 -5.65
N VAL A 88 -0.44 -11.13 -4.46
CA VAL A 88 -0.57 -11.95 -3.26
C VAL A 88 -1.62 -11.33 -2.34
N GLN A 89 -2.60 -12.12 -1.94
CA GLN A 89 -3.69 -11.65 -1.09
C GLN A 89 -3.96 -12.65 0.03
N ARG A 90 -3.99 -12.17 1.28
CA ARG A 90 -4.27 -13.00 2.47
C ARG A 90 -5.68 -13.60 2.47
N PRO A 91 -6.76 -12.83 2.22
CA PRO A 91 -8.07 -13.41 1.91
C PRO A 91 -8.05 -14.29 0.65
N LYS A 92 -9.03 -15.19 0.55
CA LYS A 92 -9.19 -16.07 -0.62
C LYS A 92 -9.78 -15.38 -1.84
N GLN A 93 -9.98 -14.05 -1.79
CA GLN A 93 -10.49 -13.24 -2.89
C GLN A 93 -9.82 -11.87 -2.94
N LEU A 94 -9.81 -11.27 -4.12
CA LEU A 94 -9.56 -9.85 -4.33
C LEU A 94 -10.77 -9.04 -3.85
N MET A 95 -10.58 -7.74 -3.64
CA MET A 95 -11.66 -6.82 -3.29
C MET A 95 -12.54 -7.37 -2.16
N ASN A 96 -11.93 -7.67 -1.02
CA ASN A 96 -12.56 -8.34 0.12
C ASN A 96 -13.91 -7.75 0.59
N PRO A 97 -14.22 -6.44 0.39
CA PRO A 97 -15.56 -5.90 0.68
C PRO A 97 -16.67 -6.35 -0.27
N PHE A 98 -16.34 -6.94 -1.42
CA PHE A 98 -17.32 -7.41 -2.40
C PHE A 98 -17.79 -8.81 -2.07
N ASP A 99 -19.01 -9.15 -2.50
CA ASP A 99 -19.51 -10.51 -2.44
C ASP A 99 -18.67 -11.45 -3.34
N PRO A 100 -18.52 -12.73 -2.99
CA PRO A 100 -17.63 -13.65 -3.70
C PRO A 100 -17.96 -13.84 -5.18
N ASP A 101 -19.23 -13.77 -5.57
CA ASP A 101 -19.66 -13.84 -6.97
C ASP A 101 -19.17 -12.62 -7.77
N MET A 102 -19.30 -11.41 -7.20
CA MET A 102 -18.78 -10.19 -7.80
C MET A 102 -17.25 -10.19 -7.86
N ALA A 103 -16.58 -10.62 -6.79
CA ALA A 103 -15.13 -10.75 -6.76
C ALA A 103 -14.63 -11.76 -7.82
N SER A 104 -15.41 -12.79 -8.14
CA SER A 104 -15.04 -13.77 -9.16
C SER A 104 -14.91 -13.18 -10.57
N MET A 105 -15.70 -12.16 -10.89
CA MET A 105 -15.60 -11.43 -12.15
C MET A 105 -14.26 -10.70 -12.25
N ILE A 106 -13.85 -10.06 -11.16
CA ILE A 106 -12.54 -9.38 -11.06
C ILE A 106 -11.40 -10.40 -11.20
N HIS A 107 -11.49 -11.56 -10.52
CA HIS A 107 -10.48 -12.62 -10.67
C HIS A 107 -10.33 -13.07 -12.12
N ASN A 108 -11.43 -13.24 -12.83
CA ASN A 108 -11.43 -13.66 -14.23
C ASN A 108 -10.80 -12.59 -15.12
N GLU A 109 -11.13 -11.34 -14.91
CA GLU A 109 -10.58 -10.23 -15.68
C GLU A 109 -9.05 -10.08 -15.46
N MET A 110 -8.60 -10.13 -14.20
CA MET A 110 -7.16 -10.11 -13.89
C MET A 110 -6.41 -11.27 -14.57
N ARG A 111 -6.94 -12.50 -14.50
CA ARG A 111 -6.32 -13.67 -15.15
C ARG A 111 -6.29 -13.55 -16.66
N LYS A 112 -7.36 -13.04 -17.27
CA LYS A 112 -7.46 -12.81 -18.72
C LYS A 112 -6.37 -11.85 -19.21
N HIS A 113 -5.99 -10.86 -18.39
CA HIS A 113 -4.90 -9.94 -18.67
C HIS A 113 -3.52 -10.49 -18.25
N GLY A 114 -3.43 -11.75 -17.87
CA GLY A 114 -2.17 -12.41 -17.54
C GLY A 114 -1.62 -12.10 -16.15
N ILE A 115 -2.43 -11.54 -15.27
CA ILE A 115 -2.03 -11.29 -13.87
C ILE A 115 -2.21 -12.57 -13.05
N LYS A 116 -1.16 -13.00 -12.37
CA LYS A 116 -1.18 -14.19 -11.51
C LYS A 116 -1.78 -13.83 -10.14
N LEU A 117 -2.70 -14.67 -9.66
CA LEU A 117 -3.38 -14.51 -8.39
C LEU A 117 -2.94 -15.59 -7.40
N VAL A 118 -2.34 -15.20 -6.30
CA VAL A 118 -1.94 -16.05 -5.16
C VAL A 118 -2.82 -15.65 -3.97
N LEU A 119 -3.99 -16.27 -3.89
CA LEU A 119 -5.06 -15.94 -2.94
C LEU A 119 -5.07 -16.91 -1.77
N GLY A 120 -5.35 -16.41 -0.56
CA GLY A 120 -5.33 -17.21 0.68
C GLY A 120 -3.93 -17.36 1.29
N TYR A 121 -2.95 -16.56 0.84
CA TYR A 121 -1.56 -16.65 1.28
C TYR A 121 -1.13 -15.43 2.08
N THR A 122 -0.42 -15.66 3.17
CA THR A 122 0.11 -14.60 4.04
C THR A 122 1.58 -14.37 3.74
N VAL A 123 1.95 -13.12 3.46
CA VAL A 123 3.34 -12.70 3.37
C VAL A 123 3.91 -12.60 4.78
N GLU A 124 5.07 -13.22 5.01
CA GLU A 124 5.78 -13.22 6.30
C GLU A 124 7.09 -12.43 6.28
N GLY A 125 7.54 -11.99 5.11
CA GLY A 125 8.76 -11.19 5.00
C GLY A 125 9.26 -11.06 3.58
N PHE A 126 10.38 -10.37 3.48
CA PHE A 126 11.07 -10.11 2.23
C PHE A 126 12.56 -10.32 2.43
N LYS A 127 13.24 -10.88 1.42
CA LYS A 127 14.69 -10.98 1.41
C LYS A 127 15.23 -10.37 0.13
N GLU A 128 16.18 -9.50 0.25
CA GLU A 128 16.88 -8.96 -0.90
C GLU A 128 17.74 -10.07 -1.54
N LYS A 129 17.72 -10.09 -2.86
CA LYS A 129 18.56 -10.95 -3.71
C LYS A 129 19.28 -10.08 -4.72
N ASP A 130 20.38 -10.58 -5.26
CA ASP A 130 21.20 -9.85 -6.25
C ASP A 130 20.33 -9.30 -7.40
N ASN A 131 19.40 -10.11 -7.89
CA ASN A 131 18.53 -9.78 -9.02
C ASN A 131 17.06 -9.58 -8.63
N GLY A 132 16.74 -9.14 -7.40
CA GLY A 132 15.34 -8.91 -7.06
C GLY A 132 15.03 -9.05 -5.59
N VAL A 133 13.79 -9.48 -5.31
CA VAL A 133 13.27 -9.70 -3.95
C VAL A 133 12.61 -11.07 -3.88
N GLU A 134 12.95 -11.82 -2.86
CA GLU A 134 12.25 -13.03 -2.46
C GLU A 134 11.13 -12.67 -1.47
N VAL A 135 9.90 -12.94 -1.85
CA VAL A 135 8.70 -12.73 -1.02
C VAL A 135 8.40 -14.03 -0.28
N LEU A 136 8.55 -14.04 1.03
CA LEU A 136 8.32 -15.21 1.88
C LEU A 136 6.85 -15.35 2.18
N LEU A 137 6.30 -16.53 1.90
CA LEU A 137 4.91 -16.89 2.18
C LEU A 137 4.85 -17.90 3.33
N LYS A 138 3.85 -17.76 4.18
CA LYS A 138 3.60 -18.68 5.29
C LYS A 138 3.30 -20.08 4.77
N ASP A 139 4.08 -21.09 5.22
CA ASP A 139 3.89 -22.51 4.93
C ASP A 139 3.83 -22.82 3.42
N ASN A 140 4.42 -21.98 2.57
CA ASN A 140 4.37 -22.11 1.12
C ASN A 140 5.71 -21.70 0.48
N PRO A 141 5.98 -22.16 -0.76
CA PRO A 141 7.14 -21.69 -1.52
C PRO A 141 7.14 -20.17 -1.69
N SER A 142 8.34 -19.58 -1.59
CA SER A 142 8.53 -18.15 -1.82
C SER A 142 8.29 -17.76 -3.29
N LEU A 143 7.98 -16.48 -3.51
CA LEU A 143 7.91 -15.89 -4.84
C LEU A 143 9.16 -15.04 -5.09
N GLN A 144 9.58 -14.97 -6.35
CA GLN A 144 10.68 -14.11 -6.79
C GLN A 144 10.11 -13.00 -7.68
N ALA A 145 10.60 -11.77 -7.50
CA ALA A 145 10.28 -10.64 -8.36
C ALA A 145 11.39 -9.60 -8.36
N ASP A 146 11.45 -8.77 -9.40
CA ASP A 146 12.42 -7.67 -9.48
C ASP A 146 12.06 -6.51 -8.55
N MET A 147 10.76 -6.35 -8.28
CA MET A 147 10.24 -5.35 -7.35
C MET A 147 8.99 -5.83 -6.63
N VAL A 148 8.70 -5.19 -5.50
CA VAL A 148 7.50 -5.46 -4.69
C VAL A 148 6.79 -4.16 -4.36
N VAL A 149 5.46 -4.15 -4.40
CA VAL A 149 4.66 -3.03 -3.88
C VAL A 149 3.70 -3.52 -2.80
N LEU A 150 3.71 -2.84 -1.66
CA LEU A 150 2.77 -3.09 -0.57
C LEU A 150 1.51 -2.28 -0.77
N ALA A 151 0.40 -2.96 -1.00
CA ALA A 151 -0.94 -2.39 -1.17
C ALA A 151 -1.94 -2.97 -0.15
N ILE A 152 -1.47 -3.23 1.10
CA ILE A 152 -2.23 -3.91 2.15
C ILE A 152 -3.18 -3.02 2.96
N GLY A 153 -3.43 -1.81 2.46
CA GLY A 153 -4.32 -0.82 3.07
C GLY A 153 -3.59 0.36 3.68
N VAL A 154 -4.35 1.19 4.38
CA VAL A 154 -3.86 2.44 4.98
C VAL A 154 -4.17 2.48 6.47
N THR A 155 -3.37 3.25 7.20
CA THR A 155 -3.55 3.57 8.60
C THR A 155 -3.78 5.07 8.75
N PRO A 156 -4.80 5.53 9.50
CA PRO A 156 -5.05 6.95 9.75
C PRO A 156 -3.80 7.65 10.30
N ASP A 157 -3.46 8.82 9.76
CA ASP A 157 -2.35 9.61 10.27
C ASP A 157 -2.80 10.56 11.37
N THR A 158 -2.93 10.05 12.57
CA THR A 158 -3.51 10.74 13.72
C THR A 158 -2.48 11.20 14.75
N ALA A 159 -1.22 11.33 14.35
CA ALA A 159 -0.16 11.78 15.26
C ALA A 159 -0.45 13.18 15.85
N LEU A 160 -1.00 14.09 15.03
CA LEU A 160 -1.38 15.43 15.47
C LEU A 160 -2.58 15.40 16.43
N ALA A 161 -3.61 14.63 16.08
CA ALA A 161 -4.80 14.44 16.92
C ALA A 161 -4.43 13.87 18.30
N LYS A 162 -3.56 12.87 18.32
CA LYS A 162 -3.04 12.27 19.56
C LYS A 162 -2.28 13.30 20.43
N LYS A 163 -1.44 14.14 19.80
CA LYS A 163 -0.73 15.20 20.51
C LYS A 163 -1.66 16.27 21.08
N ALA A 164 -2.77 16.52 20.39
CA ALA A 164 -3.82 17.44 20.86
C ALA A 164 -4.73 16.85 21.93
N GLY A 165 -4.53 15.58 22.34
CA GLY A 165 -5.34 14.92 23.34
C GLY A 165 -6.71 14.44 22.85
N LEU A 166 -6.94 14.39 21.52
CA LEU A 166 -8.20 13.89 20.98
C LEU A 166 -8.32 12.37 21.17
N GLU A 167 -9.54 11.91 21.43
CA GLU A 167 -9.84 10.49 21.58
C GLU A 167 -9.66 9.76 20.24
N LEU A 168 -9.00 8.60 20.30
CA LEU A 168 -8.77 7.74 19.14
C LEU A 168 -9.52 6.42 19.31
N GLY A 169 -10.26 6.03 18.28
CA GLY A 169 -11.06 4.81 18.23
C GLY A 169 -10.38 3.67 17.47
N ILE A 170 -11.20 2.88 16.78
CA ILE A 170 -10.80 1.68 16.04
C ILE A 170 -9.71 2.03 15.02
N LYS A 171 -8.63 1.23 15.01
CA LYS A 171 -7.46 1.40 14.12
C LYS A 171 -6.79 2.78 14.25
N GLY A 172 -7.01 3.49 15.35
CA GLY A 172 -6.44 4.80 15.60
C GLY A 172 -7.14 5.95 14.86
N SER A 173 -8.36 5.75 14.36
CA SER A 173 -9.17 6.83 13.80
C SER A 173 -9.58 7.84 14.88
N ILE A 174 -9.82 9.10 14.50
CA ILE A 174 -10.32 10.13 15.41
C ILE A 174 -11.78 9.81 15.72
N VAL A 175 -12.16 9.79 17.02
CA VAL A 175 -13.56 9.65 17.44
C VAL A 175 -14.28 10.96 17.20
N VAL A 176 -15.42 10.89 16.54
CA VAL A 176 -16.25 12.05 16.24
C VAL A 176 -17.74 11.76 16.49
N ASN A 177 -18.53 12.80 16.69
CA ASN A 177 -19.98 12.69 16.79
C ASN A 177 -20.64 12.74 15.40
N GLU A 178 -21.98 12.83 15.35
CA GLU A 178 -22.76 12.94 14.10
C GLU A 178 -22.50 14.21 13.28
N ARG A 179 -21.87 15.21 13.88
CA ARG A 179 -21.47 16.48 13.24
C ARG A 179 -20.01 16.52 12.85
N MET A 180 -19.30 15.40 12.99
CA MET A 180 -17.85 15.28 12.74
C MET A 180 -16.98 16.13 13.69
N GLU A 181 -17.52 16.42 14.90
CA GLU A 181 -16.83 17.14 15.97
C GLU A 181 -16.20 16.17 16.97
#